data_572426d855f5931ad8ab8cbf3ce1f001
#
_entry.id   572426d855f5931ad8ab8cbf3ce1f001
#
_cell.length_a   1.000
_cell.length_b   1.000
_cell.length_c   1.000
_cell.angle_alpha   90.00
_cell.angle_beta   90.00
_cell.angle_gamma   90.00
#
_symmetry.space_group_name_H-M   'P 1'
#
loop_
_entity.id
_entity.type
_entity.pdbx_description
1 polymer ?
#
loop_
_entity_poly.entity_id
_entity_poly.type
_entity_poly.pdbx_seq_one_letter_code
_entity_poly.pdbx_strand_id
1 'polypeptide(L)'
;MDESLRLLLTGITITDVIQAFAATIGIIASLIALWQSKKSIKLTEKSIREANRPVVAVYLEYSQVISTPKEYLVIKNFGNTPATIDLVELDTKINIIKDGEIFTQSVPFILAPKQSFSTVLRVDVFDSQQAEQNINVKINYHDSIQQYSDTFNLNQNLVKDMRFSKTKPSKNSTVQQVLSQTTEEIIRKNF
;
A
#
# COMPACT_ATOMS: atom_id res chain seq x y z
N MET A 1 -55.23 -38.37 36.11
CA MET A 1 -54.99 -37.44 35.01
C MET A 1 -55.95 -36.31 35.19
N ASP A 2 -55.46 -35.13 35.65
CA ASP A 2 -56.20 -34.02 36.18
C ASP A 2 -57.25 -33.48 35.19
N GLU A 3 -58.49 -33.23 35.70
CA GLU A 3 -59.59 -32.62 34.92
C GLU A 3 -59.18 -31.28 34.30
N SER A 4 -58.31 -30.53 34.95
CA SER A 4 -57.73 -29.28 34.48
C SER A 4 -56.87 -29.47 33.23
N LEU A 5 -56.17 -30.58 33.12
CA LEU A 5 -55.35 -30.92 31.94
C LEU A 5 -56.22 -31.32 30.73
N ARG A 6 -57.38 -31.94 30.98
CA ARG A 6 -58.38 -32.30 29.96
C ARG A 6 -59.06 -31.05 29.39
N LEU A 7 -59.42 -30.09 30.22
CA LEU A 7 -60.03 -28.82 29.81
C LEU A 7 -59.07 -27.94 28.98
N LEU A 8 -57.78 -27.96 29.32
CA LEU A 8 -56.75 -27.29 28.50
C LEU A 8 -56.56 -27.93 27.13
N LEU A 9 -56.67 -29.27 27.02
CA LEU A 9 -56.47 -30.00 25.79
C LEU A 9 -57.68 -29.96 24.86
N THR A 10 -58.91 -29.78 25.36
CA THR A 10 -60.17 -29.72 24.55
C THR A 10 -60.41 -28.37 23.91
N GLY A 11 -59.65 -27.29 24.30
CA GLY A 11 -59.75 -25.97 23.70
C GLY A 11 -58.70 -25.66 22.60
N ILE A 12 -57.70 -26.57 22.39
CA ILE A 12 -56.63 -26.35 21.39
C ILE A 12 -57.16 -26.77 20.01
N THR A 13 -57.30 -25.83 19.14
CA THR A 13 -57.68 -26.11 17.74
C THR A 13 -56.48 -26.47 16.90
N ILE A 14 -56.65 -27.17 15.79
CA ILE A 14 -55.60 -27.48 14.84
C ILE A 14 -54.91 -26.20 14.37
N THR A 15 -55.66 -25.10 14.28
CA THR A 15 -55.16 -23.77 13.93
C THR A 15 -54.15 -23.23 14.94
N ASP A 16 -54.38 -23.44 16.25
CA ASP A 16 -53.46 -23.01 17.30
C ASP A 16 -52.12 -23.75 17.24
N VAL A 17 -52.17 -25.06 16.91
CA VAL A 17 -50.96 -25.85 16.72
C VAL A 17 -50.15 -25.35 15.52
N ILE A 18 -50.82 -25.08 14.40
CA ILE A 18 -50.16 -24.54 13.20
C ILE A 18 -49.56 -23.19 13.48
N GLN A 19 -50.27 -22.32 14.19
CA GLN A 19 -49.73 -20.98 14.57
C GLN A 19 -48.52 -21.10 15.48
N ALA A 20 -48.52 -21.98 16.48
CA ALA A 20 -47.40 -22.23 17.37
C ALA A 20 -46.16 -22.73 16.59
N PHE A 21 -46.35 -23.65 15.64
CA PHE A 21 -45.28 -24.11 14.76
C PHE A 21 -44.72 -22.99 13.88
N ALA A 22 -45.60 -22.19 13.27
CA ALA A 22 -45.20 -21.07 12.42
C ALA A 22 -44.41 -20.01 13.23
N ALA A 23 -44.86 -19.69 14.44
CA ALA A 23 -44.17 -18.76 15.34
C ALA A 23 -42.80 -19.29 15.74
N THR A 24 -42.69 -20.57 16.06
CA THR A 24 -41.42 -21.22 16.43
C THR A 24 -40.40 -21.17 15.26
N ILE A 25 -40.84 -21.51 14.06
CA ILE A 25 -40.01 -21.44 12.85
C ILE A 25 -39.58 -19.98 12.61
N GLY A 26 -40.49 -19.01 12.77
CA GLY A 26 -40.16 -17.59 12.62
C GLY A 26 -39.11 -17.09 13.61
N ILE A 27 -39.17 -17.54 14.87
CA ILE A 27 -38.17 -17.22 15.89
C ILE A 27 -36.81 -17.83 15.52
N ILE A 28 -36.77 -19.09 15.13
CA ILE A 28 -35.52 -19.74 14.72
C ILE A 28 -34.91 -19.06 13.50
N ALA A 29 -35.71 -18.78 12.48
CA ALA A 29 -35.27 -18.06 11.29
C ALA A 29 -34.72 -16.68 11.62
N SER A 30 -35.35 -15.94 12.55
CA SER A 30 -34.89 -14.63 13.00
C SER A 30 -33.53 -14.72 13.72
N LEU A 31 -33.32 -15.73 14.57
CA LEU A 31 -32.04 -15.95 15.25
C LEU A 31 -30.92 -16.25 14.27
N ILE A 32 -31.19 -17.09 13.26
CA ILE A 32 -30.24 -17.41 12.18
C ILE A 32 -29.91 -16.15 11.39
N ALA A 33 -30.93 -15.35 11.03
CA ALA A 33 -30.72 -14.10 10.30
C ALA A 33 -29.85 -13.10 11.08
N LEU A 34 -30.09 -12.96 12.39
CA LEU A 34 -29.27 -12.11 13.27
C LEU A 34 -27.81 -12.59 13.34
N TRP A 35 -27.60 -13.90 13.42
CA TRP A 35 -26.25 -14.46 13.43
C TRP A 35 -25.51 -14.22 12.11
N GLN A 36 -26.19 -14.46 10.99
CA GLN A 36 -25.65 -14.16 9.65
C GLN A 36 -25.34 -12.67 9.47
N SER A 37 -26.24 -11.80 9.94
CA SER A 37 -26.04 -10.34 9.91
C SER A 37 -24.78 -9.92 10.66
N LYS A 38 -24.58 -10.41 11.88
CA LYS A 38 -23.35 -10.13 12.68
C LYS A 38 -22.09 -10.62 11.96
N LYS A 39 -22.13 -11.78 11.33
CA LYS A 39 -21.01 -12.31 10.55
C LYS A 39 -20.71 -11.42 9.32
N SER A 40 -21.75 -11.01 8.62
CA SER A 40 -21.63 -10.12 7.45
C SER A 40 -21.02 -8.77 7.83
N ILE A 41 -21.47 -8.16 8.93
CA ILE A 41 -20.92 -6.89 9.43
C ILE A 41 -19.42 -7.03 9.70
N LYS A 42 -18.99 -8.07 10.43
CA LYS A 42 -17.56 -8.31 10.71
C LYS A 42 -16.72 -8.49 9.44
N LEU A 43 -17.25 -9.19 8.45
CA LEU A 43 -16.55 -9.36 7.16
C LEU A 43 -16.44 -8.03 6.40
N THR A 44 -17.50 -7.23 6.41
CA THR A 44 -17.51 -5.91 5.80
C THR A 44 -16.52 -4.97 6.46
N GLU A 45 -16.49 -4.91 7.80
CA GLU A 45 -15.52 -4.12 8.56
C GLU A 45 -14.08 -4.53 8.24
N LYS A 46 -13.80 -5.85 8.17
CA LYS A 46 -12.49 -6.36 7.79
C LYS A 46 -12.12 -5.93 6.37
N SER A 47 -13.04 -6.07 5.42
CA SER A 47 -12.83 -5.68 4.02
C SER A 47 -12.56 -4.18 3.87
N ILE A 48 -13.35 -3.34 4.55
CA ILE A 48 -13.14 -1.88 4.57
C ILE A 48 -11.77 -1.53 5.16
N ARG A 49 -11.37 -2.20 6.22
CA ARG A 49 -10.06 -1.98 6.85
C ARG A 49 -8.92 -2.36 5.91
N GLU A 50 -9.00 -3.52 5.27
CA GLU A 50 -7.99 -3.98 4.30
C GLU A 50 -7.90 -3.06 3.09
N ALA A 51 -9.04 -2.57 2.59
CA ALA A 51 -9.08 -1.62 1.47
C ALA A 51 -8.50 -0.24 1.81
N ASN A 52 -8.58 0.16 3.08
CA ASN A 52 -8.13 1.48 3.53
C ASN A 52 -6.75 1.48 4.19
N ARG A 53 -6.12 0.32 4.39
CA ARG A 53 -4.81 0.25 5.07
C ARG A 53 -3.75 1.08 4.35
N PRO A 54 -2.70 1.54 5.05
CA PRO A 54 -1.54 2.09 4.39
C PRO A 54 -0.85 0.99 3.57
N VAL A 55 -0.33 1.35 2.41
CA VAL A 55 0.47 0.48 1.55
C VAL A 55 1.73 1.22 1.20
N VAL A 56 2.78 0.97 1.94
CA VAL A 56 4.07 1.62 1.72
C VAL A 56 4.89 0.75 0.78
N ALA A 57 5.40 1.34 -0.29
CA ALA A 57 6.31 0.68 -1.21
C ALA A 57 7.61 1.46 -1.34
N VAL A 58 8.69 0.71 -1.54
CA VAL A 58 10.02 1.25 -1.83
C VAL A 58 10.41 0.81 -3.23
N TYR A 59 10.83 1.76 -4.06
CA TYR A 59 11.21 1.50 -5.44
C TYR A 59 12.28 2.46 -5.94
N LEU A 60 12.89 2.11 -7.08
CA LEU A 60 13.85 2.97 -7.78
C LEU A 60 13.13 3.79 -8.83
N GLU A 61 13.43 5.09 -8.85
CA GLU A 61 12.94 6.01 -9.88
C GLU A 61 14.13 6.64 -10.60
N TYR A 62 13.99 6.83 -11.89
CA TYR A 62 15.03 7.42 -12.74
C TYR A 62 14.54 8.72 -13.34
N SER A 63 15.33 9.77 -13.23
CA SER A 63 15.00 11.07 -13.80
C SER A 63 16.19 11.65 -14.51
N GLN A 64 15.96 12.09 -15.76
CA GLN A 64 16.93 12.79 -16.57
C GLN A 64 16.32 14.08 -17.09
N VAL A 65 16.70 15.22 -16.53
CA VAL A 65 16.12 16.50 -16.95
C VAL A 65 17.10 17.28 -17.86
N ILE A 66 18.34 17.47 -17.45
CA ILE A 66 19.32 18.30 -18.18
C ILE A 66 20.66 17.57 -18.35
N SER A 67 20.95 16.61 -17.51
CA SER A 67 22.24 15.92 -17.42
C SER A 67 22.07 14.41 -17.52
N THR A 68 23.06 13.68 -17.04
CA THR A 68 23.00 12.23 -16.88
C THR A 68 21.82 11.83 -16.00
N PRO A 69 21.17 10.68 -16.31
CA PRO A 69 20.04 10.22 -15.50
C PRO A 69 20.51 9.90 -14.08
N LYS A 70 19.74 10.38 -13.12
CA LYS A 70 19.92 10.12 -11.70
C LYS A 70 18.98 9.01 -11.25
N GLU A 71 19.45 8.20 -10.34
CA GLU A 71 18.66 7.18 -9.69
C GLU A 71 18.24 7.65 -8.30
N TYR A 72 16.96 7.51 -8.02
CA TYR A 72 16.36 7.88 -6.75
C TYR A 72 15.79 6.63 -6.05
N LEU A 73 16.03 6.52 -4.75
CA LEU A 73 15.26 5.65 -3.88
C LEU A 73 14.03 6.42 -3.42
N VAL A 74 12.87 5.85 -3.67
CA VAL A 74 11.58 6.47 -3.34
C VAL A 74 10.84 5.57 -2.35
N ILE A 75 10.37 6.16 -1.25
CA ILE A 75 9.42 5.55 -0.31
C ILE A 75 8.09 6.25 -0.51
N LYS A 76 7.03 5.52 -0.87
CA LYS A 76 5.72 6.10 -1.16
C LYS A 76 4.60 5.31 -0.49
N ASN A 77 3.66 6.03 0.09
CA ASN A 77 2.42 5.46 0.58
C ASN A 77 1.37 5.45 -0.51
N PHE A 78 1.07 4.28 -1.07
CA PHE A 78 0.00 4.08 -2.06
C PHE A 78 -1.37 3.87 -1.43
N GLY A 79 -1.41 3.67 -0.10
CA GLY A 79 -2.64 3.45 0.65
C GLY A 79 -3.51 4.70 0.80
N ASN A 80 -4.62 4.51 1.48
CA ASN A 80 -5.62 5.57 1.74
C ASN A 80 -5.54 6.13 3.16
N THR A 81 -4.71 5.55 4.03
CA THR A 81 -4.47 6.01 5.41
C THR A 81 -3.02 6.42 5.59
N PRO A 82 -2.71 7.34 6.52
CA PRO A 82 -1.33 7.68 6.87
C PRO A 82 -0.56 6.46 7.39
N ALA A 83 0.73 6.41 7.10
CA ALA A 83 1.67 5.43 7.63
C ALA A 83 2.74 6.14 8.46
N THR A 84 2.99 5.67 9.68
CA THR A 84 4.17 6.06 10.45
C THR A 84 5.28 5.07 10.14
N ILE A 85 6.39 5.53 9.63
CA ILE A 85 7.57 4.73 9.30
C ILE A 85 8.44 4.66 10.54
N ASP A 86 8.63 3.45 11.07
CA ASP A 86 9.39 3.22 12.31
C ASP A 86 10.84 2.84 12.03
N LEU A 87 11.07 2.14 10.90
CA LEU A 87 12.37 1.61 10.56
C LEU A 87 12.53 1.52 9.04
N VAL A 88 13.70 1.91 8.56
CA VAL A 88 14.16 1.67 7.18
C VAL A 88 15.56 1.07 7.28
N GLU A 89 15.72 -0.18 6.91
CA GLU A 89 16.99 -0.89 6.88
C GLU A 89 17.38 -1.20 5.45
N LEU A 90 18.60 -0.85 5.07
CA LEU A 90 19.17 -1.21 3.78
C LEU A 90 20.27 -2.25 3.99
N ASP A 91 20.09 -3.42 3.37
CA ASP A 91 21.10 -4.48 3.36
C ASP A 91 22.03 -4.27 2.16
N THR A 92 22.87 -3.25 2.24
CA THR A 92 23.95 -3.07 1.25
C THR A 92 25.06 -2.18 1.77
N LYS A 93 26.28 -2.54 1.38
CA LYS A 93 27.46 -1.67 1.45
C LYS A 93 27.44 -0.67 0.28
N ILE A 94 26.30 0.01 0.07
CA ILE A 94 26.24 1.04 -0.97
C ILE A 94 27.22 2.14 -0.54
N ASN A 95 28.20 2.45 -1.38
CA ASN A 95 28.90 3.72 -1.32
C ASN A 95 27.90 4.83 -1.77
N ILE A 96 26.94 5.08 -0.90
CA ILE A 96 26.03 6.19 -1.05
C ILE A 96 26.87 7.45 -1.02
N ILE A 97 26.56 8.36 -1.91
CA ILE A 97 27.18 9.69 -2.00
C ILE A 97 27.53 10.15 -0.59
N LYS A 98 28.80 10.45 -0.36
CA LYS A 98 29.44 10.64 0.96
C LYS A 98 28.72 11.55 1.95
N ASP A 99 27.71 12.29 1.51
CA ASP A 99 26.95 13.28 2.29
C ASP A 99 25.42 13.03 2.33
N GLY A 100 24.94 11.91 1.80
CA GLY A 100 23.51 11.59 1.79
C GLY A 100 23.15 10.64 2.92
N GLU A 101 22.68 11.15 4.03
CA GLU A 101 22.00 10.35 5.03
C GLU A 101 20.71 9.79 4.40
N ILE A 102 20.67 8.48 4.22
CA ILE A 102 19.46 7.82 3.80
C ILE A 102 18.52 7.84 5.00
N PHE A 103 17.24 7.92 4.74
CA PHE A 103 16.09 7.93 5.66
C PHE A 103 16.24 7.17 7.00
N THR A 104 17.28 6.33 7.16
CA THR A 104 17.56 5.53 8.35
C THR A 104 17.76 6.36 9.63
N GLN A 105 18.21 7.61 9.50
CA GLN A 105 18.39 8.50 10.66
C GLN A 105 17.17 9.41 10.92
N SER A 106 16.26 9.50 9.96
CA SER A 106 15.09 10.39 10.05
C SER A 106 13.83 9.71 10.61
N VAL A 107 13.91 8.44 10.98
CA VAL A 107 12.78 7.71 11.58
C VAL A 107 12.61 8.07 13.07
N PRO A 108 11.38 8.11 13.59
CA PRO A 108 10.12 7.90 12.88
C PRO A 108 9.64 9.12 12.11
N PHE A 109 8.97 8.91 10.96
CA PHE A 109 8.31 9.96 10.21
C PHE A 109 6.97 9.49 9.63
N ILE A 110 6.09 10.44 9.29
CA ILE A 110 4.75 10.12 8.79
C ILE A 110 4.69 10.35 7.28
N LEU A 111 4.13 9.39 6.56
CA LEU A 111 3.74 9.48 5.16
C LEU A 111 2.22 9.60 5.04
N ALA A 112 1.75 10.76 4.62
CA ALA A 112 0.34 10.94 4.27
C ALA A 112 -0.06 10.04 3.08
N PRO A 113 -1.35 9.79 2.86
CA PRO A 113 -1.82 9.10 1.66
C PRO A 113 -1.27 9.74 0.38
N LYS A 114 -0.72 8.91 -0.51
CA LYS A 114 -0.11 9.31 -1.80
C LYS A 114 1.18 10.13 -1.69
N GLN A 115 1.64 10.45 -0.49
CA GLN A 115 2.91 11.15 -0.27
C GLN A 115 4.10 10.22 -0.54
N SER A 116 5.19 10.81 -1.04
CA SER A 116 6.47 10.13 -1.21
C SER A 116 7.63 10.97 -0.67
N PHE A 117 8.67 10.27 -0.18
CA PHE A 117 10.00 10.83 0.05
C PHE A 117 10.99 10.17 -0.89
N SER A 118 11.95 10.93 -1.40
CA SER A 118 12.97 10.42 -2.30
C SER A 118 14.35 10.94 -1.93
N THR A 119 15.37 10.10 -2.13
CA THR A 119 16.78 10.48 -2.02
C THR A 119 17.54 9.99 -3.24
N VAL A 120 18.61 10.71 -3.61
CA VAL A 120 19.47 10.32 -4.74
C VAL A 120 20.37 9.16 -4.31
N LEU A 121 20.30 8.03 -5.03
CA LEU A 121 21.23 6.91 -4.85
C LEU A 121 22.45 7.02 -5.75
N ARG A 122 22.26 7.36 -7.03
CA ARG A 122 23.32 7.54 -8.01
C ARG A 122 23.12 8.82 -8.80
N VAL A 123 24.21 9.55 -8.99
CA VAL A 123 24.18 10.81 -9.76
C VAL A 123 24.32 10.57 -11.26
N ASP A 124 25.02 9.51 -11.64
CA ASP A 124 25.18 9.06 -13.03
C ASP A 124 24.93 7.54 -13.12
N VAL A 125 23.82 7.19 -13.72
CA VAL A 125 23.40 5.77 -13.85
C VAL A 125 24.30 5.02 -14.83
N PHE A 126 24.99 5.74 -15.72
CA PHE A 126 25.92 5.15 -16.72
C PHE A 126 27.36 5.05 -16.24
N ASP A 127 27.65 5.54 -15.04
CA ASP A 127 29.00 5.41 -14.46
C ASP A 127 29.26 3.95 -14.10
N SER A 128 30.11 3.30 -14.88
CA SER A 128 30.49 1.90 -14.70
C SER A 128 31.29 1.62 -13.43
N GLN A 129 31.79 2.65 -12.75
CA GLN A 129 32.53 2.48 -11.50
C GLN A 129 31.60 2.30 -10.29
N GLN A 130 30.33 2.65 -10.40
CA GLN A 130 29.33 2.39 -9.38
C GLN A 130 28.77 0.98 -9.61
N ALA A 131 29.25 0.03 -8.81
CA ALA A 131 28.84 -1.36 -8.92
C ALA A 131 27.32 -1.52 -8.85
N GLU A 132 26.79 -2.22 -9.84
CA GLU A 132 25.40 -2.61 -9.90
C GLU A 132 25.11 -3.63 -8.81
N GLN A 133 24.21 -3.32 -7.92
CA GLN A 133 23.88 -4.16 -6.79
C GLN A 133 22.38 -4.35 -6.67
N ASN A 134 21.99 -5.51 -6.17
CA ASN A 134 20.65 -5.69 -5.66
C ASN A 134 20.59 -5.10 -4.26
N ILE A 135 19.61 -4.24 -4.03
CA ILE A 135 19.41 -3.55 -2.76
C ILE A 135 18.21 -4.19 -2.09
N ASN A 136 18.40 -4.79 -0.92
CA ASN A 136 17.29 -5.22 -0.07
C ASN A 136 16.96 -4.09 0.89
N VAL A 137 15.71 -3.64 0.87
CA VAL A 137 15.20 -2.63 1.78
C VAL A 137 14.10 -3.24 2.62
N LYS A 138 14.31 -3.28 3.93
CA LYS A 138 13.29 -3.67 4.90
C LYS A 138 12.69 -2.41 5.50
N ILE A 139 11.37 -2.33 5.52
CA ILE A 139 10.64 -1.22 6.10
C ILE A 139 9.61 -1.73 7.10
N ASN A 140 9.62 -1.13 8.30
CA ASN A 140 8.58 -1.34 9.29
C ASN A 140 7.78 -0.06 9.44
N TYR A 141 6.48 -0.20 9.42
CA TYR A 141 5.57 0.94 9.56
C TYR A 141 4.28 0.50 10.26
N HIS A 142 3.55 1.47 10.77
CA HIS A 142 2.26 1.21 11.41
C HIS A 142 1.22 2.27 11.04
N ASP A 143 -0.03 1.91 11.19
CA ASP A 143 -1.15 2.83 11.31
C ASP A 143 -1.63 2.88 12.77
N SER A 144 -2.77 3.52 13.03
CA SER A 144 -3.37 3.58 14.37
C SER A 144 -3.82 2.22 14.93
N ILE A 145 -3.83 1.16 14.12
CA ILE A 145 -4.46 -0.13 14.45
C ILE A 145 -3.45 -1.28 14.40
N GLN A 146 -2.55 -1.28 13.43
CA GLN A 146 -1.72 -2.44 13.12
C GLN A 146 -0.32 -2.04 12.66
N GLN A 147 0.65 -2.95 12.92
CA GLN A 147 2.02 -2.84 12.41
C GLN A 147 2.20 -3.71 11.17
N TYR A 148 3.06 -3.24 10.26
CA TYR A 148 3.40 -3.88 8.99
C TYR A 148 4.90 -3.96 8.85
N SER A 149 5.38 -5.00 8.17
CA SER A 149 6.80 -5.19 7.85
C SER A 149 6.90 -5.75 6.43
N ASP A 150 7.52 -5.00 5.54
CA ASP A 150 7.71 -5.39 4.15
C ASP A 150 9.19 -5.35 3.78
N THR A 151 9.59 -6.22 2.85
CA THR A 151 10.95 -6.27 2.31
C THR A 151 10.90 -6.17 0.80
N PHE A 152 11.68 -5.26 0.24
CA PHE A 152 11.77 -4.99 -1.19
C PHE A 152 13.15 -5.35 -1.71
N ASN A 153 13.21 -6.13 -2.78
CA ASN A 153 14.43 -6.40 -3.52
C ASN A 153 14.46 -5.50 -4.76
N LEU A 154 15.36 -4.54 -4.76
CA LEU A 154 15.49 -3.52 -5.80
C LEU A 154 16.67 -3.89 -6.70
N ASN A 155 16.38 -4.12 -7.97
CA ASN A 155 17.39 -4.48 -8.97
C ASN A 155 17.82 -3.25 -9.76
N GLN A 156 19.04 -2.77 -9.52
CA GLN A 156 19.62 -1.63 -10.25
C GLN A 156 19.97 -1.96 -11.72
N ASN A 157 20.02 -3.25 -12.09
CA ASN A 157 20.33 -3.64 -13.48
C ASN A 157 19.19 -3.37 -14.47
N LEU A 158 17.98 -3.12 -13.99
CA LEU A 158 16.85 -2.77 -14.86
C LEU A 158 17.12 -1.58 -15.76
N VAL A 159 18.01 -0.68 -15.33
CA VAL A 159 18.36 0.53 -16.09
C VAL A 159 19.14 0.23 -17.36
N LYS A 160 19.88 -0.88 -17.43
CA LYS A 160 20.67 -1.25 -18.62
C LYS A 160 19.81 -1.39 -19.87
N ASP A 161 18.58 -1.87 -19.70
CA ASP A 161 17.64 -2.11 -20.77
C ASP A 161 16.77 -0.88 -21.09
N MET A 162 16.83 0.15 -20.22
CA MET A 162 16.09 1.39 -20.44
C MET A 162 16.79 2.29 -21.47
N ARG A 163 16.00 2.82 -22.40
CA ARG A 163 16.49 3.80 -23.35
C ARG A 163 16.40 5.20 -22.74
N PHE A 164 17.52 5.74 -22.33
CA PHE A 164 17.65 7.14 -21.94
C PHE A 164 18.10 7.98 -23.13
N SER A 165 17.64 9.22 -23.20
CA SER A 165 18.18 10.18 -24.14
C SER A 165 19.63 10.50 -23.74
N LYS A 166 20.59 10.15 -24.60
CA LYS A 166 22.02 10.45 -24.36
C LYS A 166 22.41 11.90 -24.71
N THR A 167 21.47 12.70 -25.17
CA THR A 167 21.72 14.07 -25.59
C THR A 167 21.95 14.94 -24.35
N LYS A 168 23.24 15.14 -23.99
CA LYS A 168 23.58 16.19 -23.05
C LYS A 168 23.30 17.53 -23.73
N PRO A 169 22.59 18.47 -23.09
CA PRO A 169 22.51 19.84 -23.60
C PRO A 169 23.94 20.36 -23.75
N SER A 170 24.28 20.87 -24.93
CA SER A 170 25.55 21.56 -25.11
C SER A 170 25.56 22.85 -24.28
N LYS A 171 26.75 23.42 -24.01
CA LYS A 171 26.84 24.74 -23.35
C LYS A 171 26.03 25.82 -24.08
N ASN A 172 25.68 25.58 -25.35
CA ASN A 172 24.95 26.51 -26.22
C ASN A 172 23.48 26.04 -26.44
N SER A 173 22.93 25.15 -25.58
CA SER A 173 21.53 24.75 -25.69
C SER A 173 20.60 25.93 -25.49
N THR A 174 19.70 26.13 -26.45
CA THR A 174 18.68 27.18 -26.34
C THR A 174 17.66 26.84 -25.25
N VAL A 175 17.03 27.86 -24.68
CA VAL A 175 15.94 27.69 -23.69
C VAL A 175 14.86 26.77 -24.21
N GLN A 176 14.56 26.81 -25.54
CA GLN A 176 13.60 25.93 -26.19
C GLN A 176 13.98 24.45 -26.09
N GLN A 177 15.28 24.10 -26.29
CA GLN A 177 15.74 22.71 -26.17
C GLN A 177 15.62 22.19 -24.74
N VAL A 178 15.95 23.03 -23.75
CA VAL A 178 15.81 22.66 -22.33
C VAL A 178 14.33 22.47 -21.98
N LEU A 179 13.45 23.35 -22.44
CA LEU A 179 12.01 23.23 -22.21
C LEU A 179 11.44 21.97 -22.87
N SER A 180 11.82 21.68 -24.14
CA SER A 180 11.36 20.46 -24.84
C SER A 180 11.76 19.21 -24.08
N GLN A 181 13.02 19.08 -23.66
CA GLN A 181 13.51 17.93 -22.89
C GLN A 181 12.80 17.77 -21.54
N THR A 182 12.57 18.90 -20.84
CA THR A 182 11.83 18.88 -19.59
C THR A 182 10.39 18.43 -19.79
N THR A 183 9.75 18.90 -20.88
CA THR A 183 8.38 18.51 -21.21
C THR A 183 8.29 17.02 -21.57
N GLU A 184 9.24 16.49 -22.35
CA GLU A 184 9.31 15.07 -22.66
C GLU A 184 9.45 14.20 -21.41
N GLU A 185 10.29 14.64 -20.44
CA GLU A 185 10.47 13.92 -19.18
C GLU A 185 9.19 13.94 -18.31
N ILE A 186 8.50 15.07 -18.26
CA ILE A 186 7.21 15.18 -17.56
C ILE A 186 6.17 14.28 -18.18
N ILE A 187 6.07 14.27 -19.52
CA ILE A 187 5.14 13.40 -20.25
C ILE A 187 5.46 11.94 -19.94
N ARG A 188 6.72 11.54 -20.04
CA ARG A 188 7.15 10.16 -19.78
C ARG A 188 6.83 9.67 -18.37
N LYS A 189 6.86 10.55 -17.37
CA LYS A 189 6.51 10.21 -15.97
C LYS A 189 5.02 10.06 -15.71
N ASN A 190 4.18 10.61 -16.58
CA ASN A 190 2.73 10.57 -16.40
C ASN A 190 2.05 9.43 -17.20
N PHE A 191 2.82 8.67 -17.99
CA PHE A 191 2.42 7.43 -18.65
C PHE A 191 3.11 6.22 -18.02
#